data_bc104ae68288e43538d42e8ae55ecb1c
#
_entry.id   bc104ae68288e43538d42e8ae55ecb1c
#
_cell.length_a   1.000
_cell.length_b   1.000
_cell.length_c   1.000
_cell.angle_alpha   90.00
_cell.angle_beta   90.00
_cell.angle_gamma   90.00
#
_symmetry.space_group_name_H-M   'P 1'
#
loop_
_entity.id
_entity.type
_entity.pdbx_description
1 polymer ?
#
loop_
_entity_poly.entity_id
_entity_poly.type
_entity_poly.pdbx_seq_one_letter_code
_entity_poly.pdbx_strand_id
1 'polypeptide(L)'
;MRRVRLLLTIALMLTGAALAARAQDGPYLAGNGTYTLELPSPAWKASPRSDGVHQHTEYTHNGDRGDGYLRVRKDVLDAGTSLSEAARREADHKLRYLPGFVGGKEERFAGHLSGIVYGYEYTSAGKPMAGRIYYLQAAGGTVYVLHFTGLRDKLQRIQNQTDAIARSFRPKQ
;
A
#
# COMPACT_ATOMS: atom_id res chain seq x y z
N MET A 1 -18.19 73.43 -35.71
CA MET A 1 -18.65 72.08 -35.83
C MET A 1 -17.46 71.12 -35.63
N ARG A 2 -17.23 70.64 -34.40
CA ARG A 2 -16.15 69.69 -34.10
C ARG A 2 -16.78 68.47 -33.40
N ARG A 3 -16.75 67.34 -34.08
CA ARG A 3 -17.26 66.09 -33.57
C ARG A 3 -16.19 65.43 -32.67
N VAL A 4 -16.44 65.34 -31.36
CA VAL A 4 -15.63 64.63 -30.41
C VAL A 4 -16.05 63.15 -30.49
N ARG A 5 -15.14 62.26 -30.93
CA ARG A 5 -15.31 60.82 -30.88
C ARG A 5 -14.84 60.33 -29.52
N LEU A 6 -15.78 59.87 -28.72
CA LEU A 6 -15.53 59.20 -27.46
C LEU A 6 -15.14 57.77 -27.74
N LEU A 7 -13.87 57.39 -27.54
CA LEU A 7 -13.41 56.03 -27.60
C LEU A 7 -13.60 55.40 -26.21
N LEU A 8 -14.59 54.54 -26.10
CA LEU A 8 -14.86 53.73 -24.90
C LEU A 8 -13.95 52.50 -24.96
N THR A 9 -12.87 52.49 -24.20
CA THR A 9 -11.98 51.30 -24.03
C THR A 9 -12.56 50.43 -22.93
N ILE A 10 -13.18 49.33 -23.32
CA ILE A 10 -13.61 48.29 -22.38
C ILE A 10 -12.39 47.42 -22.04
N ALA A 11 -11.83 47.63 -20.87
CA ALA A 11 -10.81 46.73 -20.30
C ALA A 11 -11.51 45.51 -19.75
N LEU A 12 -11.46 44.40 -20.51
CA LEU A 12 -11.93 43.10 -20.07
C LEU A 12 -10.88 42.52 -19.10
N MET A 13 -11.12 42.68 -17.80
CA MET A 13 -10.32 41.98 -16.79
C MET A 13 -10.69 40.48 -16.80
N LEU A 14 -9.88 39.66 -17.47
CA LEU A 14 -9.88 38.20 -17.26
C LEU A 14 -9.28 37.94 -15.89
N THR A 15 -10.12 37.81 -14.86
CA THR A 15 -9.74 37.18 -13.60
C THR A 15 -9.66 35.69 -13.82
N GLY A 16 -8.48 35.20 -14.19
CA GLY A 16 -8.15 33.78 -14.20
C GLY A 16 -8.20 33.26 -12.78
N ALA A 17 -9.34 32.67 -12.40
CA ALA A 17 -9.40 31.83 -11.20
C ALA A 17 -8.51 30.60 -11.45
N ALA A 18 -7.26 30.66 -11.03
CA ALA A 18 -6.42 29.50 -10.89
C ALA A 18 -7.07 28.60 -9.82
N LEU A 19 -7.81 27.60 -10.26
CA LEU A 19 -8.18 26.47 -9.41
C LEU A 19 -6.85 25.80 -9.00
N ALA A 20 -6.30 26.23 -7.87
CA ALA A 20 -5.26 25.49 -7.20
C ALA A 20 -5.87 24.13 -6.83
N ALA A 21 -5.53 23.10 -7.61
CA ALA A 21 -5.79 21.71 -7.23
C ALA A 21 -5.09 21.53 -5.88
N ARG A 22 -5.86 21.59 -4.79
CA ARG A 22 -5.38 21.21 -3.47
C ARG A 22 -4.98 19.75 -3.59
N ALA A 23 -3.69 19.48 -3.59
CA ALA A 23 -3.18 18.16 -3.34
C ALA A 23 -3.86 17.70 -2.05
N GLN A 24 -4.58 16.59 -2.09
CA GLN A 24 -5.17 16.00 -0.90
C GLN A 24 -3.99 15.44 -0.08
N ASP A 25 -3.54 16.22 0.90
CA ASP A 25 -2.45 15.84 1.81
C ASP A 25 -2.88 14.80 2.86
N GLY A 26 -4.09 14.26 2.74
CA GLY A 26 -4.67 13.28 3.66
C GLY A 26 -4.69 11.85 3.12
N PRO A 27 -5.00 10.89 3.99
CA PRO A 27 -5.21 9.50 3.59
C PRO A 27 -6.30 9.40 2.53
N TYR A 28 -6.09 8.59 1.51
CA TYR A 28 -7.12 8.33 0.50
C TYR A 28 -7.46 6.85 0.41
N LEU A 29 -8.73 6.57 0.14
CA LEU A 29 -9.25 5.21 0.05
C LEU A 29 -8.81 4.58 -1.28
N ALA A 30 -8.14 3.46 -1.19
CA ALA A 30 -7.74 2.63 -2.32
C ALA A 30 -8.25 1.19 -2.13
N GLY A 31 -8.14 0.37 -3.16
CA GLY A 31 -8.54 -1.03 -3.10
C GLY A 31 -8.94 -1.56 -4.46
N ASN A 32 -9.67 -2.65 -4.43
CA ASN A 32 -10.26 -3.28 -5.60
C ASN A 32 -11.71 -3.73 -5.29
N GLY A 33 -12.28 -4.58 -6.14
CA GLY A 33 -13.63 -5.12 -5.93
C GLY A 33 -13.81 -5.91 -4.63
N THR A 34 -12.73 -6.41 -4.00
CA THR A 34 -12.78 -7.35 -2.87
C THR A 34 -12.36 -6.77 -1.53
N TYR A 35 -11.69 -5.63 -1.50
CA TYR A 35 -11.26 -4.96 -0.27
C TYR A 35 -11.07 -3.46 -0.48
N THR A 36 -10.92 -2.74 0.64
CA THR A 36 -10.46 -1.34 0.68
C THR A 36 -9.36 -1.19 1.73
N LEU A 37 -8.51 -0.19 1.53
CA LEU A 37 -7.50 0.25 2.49
C LEU A 37 -7.25 1.76 2.31
N GLU A 38 -6.73 2.41 3.33
CA GLU A 38 -6.37 3.82 3.29
C GLU A 38 -4.87 3.95 3.03
N LEU A 39 -4.52 4.74 2.02
CA LEU A 39 -3.13 5.10 1.74
C LEU A 39 -2.80 6.40 2.48
N PRO A 40 -1.81 6.40 3.39
CA PRO A 40 -1.63 7.49 4.35
C PRO A 40 -1.01 8.76 3.75
N SER A 41 -0.52 8.68 2.53
CA SER A 41 0.08 9.84 1.85
C SER A 41 -0.02 9.72 0.32
N PRO A 42 0.07 10.82 -0.44
CA PRO A 42 0.08 10.79 -1.90
C PRO A 42 1.35 10.15 -2.50
N ALA A 43 2.36 9.85 -1.68
CA ALA A 43 3.52 9.07 -2.10
C ALA A 43 3.16 7.61 -2.43
N TRP A 44 2.10 7.08 -1.82
CA TRP A 44 1.56 5.78 -2.18
C TRP A 44 0.67 5.85 -3.40
N LYS A 45 0.89 4.96 -4.36
CA LYS A 45 0.10 4.88 -5.60
C LYS A 45 -0.40 3.46 -5.81
N ALA A 46 -1.69 3.35 -6.11
CA ALA A 46 -2.34 2.12 -6.49
C ALA A 46 -2.34 1.99 -8.01
N SER A 47 -1.89 0.86 -8.52
CA SER A 47 -1.84 0.56 -9.96
C SER A 47 -2.52 -0.78 -10.23
N PRO A 48 -3.67 -0.80 -10.92
CA PRO A 48 -4.26 -2.04 -11.40
C PRO A 48 -3.30 -2.75 -12.35
N ARG A 49 -3.16 -4.05 -12.19
CA ARG A 49 -2.36 -4.93 -13.04
C ARG A 49 -3.18 -6.11 -13.48
N SER A 50 -2.89 -6.61 -14.68
CA SER A 50 -3.46 -7.84 -15.20
C SER A 50 -2.33 -8.66 -15.84
N ASP A 51 -2.31 -9.95 -15.54
CA ASP A 51 -1.44 -10.92 -16.21
C ASP A 51 -2.19 -11.68 -17.32
N GLY A 52 -3.35 -11.18 -17.71
CA GLY A 52 -4.26 -11.79 -18.70
C GLY A 52 -5.26 -12.76 -18.09
N VAL A 53 -4.99 -13.32 -16.93
CA VAL A 53 -5.87 -14.27 -16.24
C VAL A 53 -6.38 -13.68 -14.91
N HIS A 54 -5.50 -13.01 -14.18
CA HIS A 54 -5.82 -12.45 -12.86
C HIS A 54 -5.63 -10.94 -12.85
N GLN A 55 -6.60 -10.25 -12.27
CA GLN A 55 -6.49 -8.82 -11.97
C GLN A 55 -6.08 -8.65 -10.51
N HIS A 56 -5.06 -7.84 -10.27
CA HIS A 56 -4.63 -7.47 -8.92
C HIS A 56 -4.24 -6.00 -8.88
N THR A 57 -4.15 -5.44 -7.69
CA THR A 57 -3.67 -4.08 -7.48
C THR A 57 -2.32 -4.13 -6.81
N GLU A 58 -1.35 -3.46 -7.40
CA GLU A 58 -0.05 -3.21 -6.81
C GLU A 58 -0.04 -1.81 -6.18
N TYR A 59 0.62 -1.67 -5.05
CA TYR A 59 0.81 -0.39 -4.39
C TYR A 59 2.30 -0.12 -4.28
N THR A 60 2.73 1.05 -4.72
CA THR A 60 4.13 1.47 -4.66
C THR A 60 4.27 2.79 -3.93
N HIS A 61 5.30 2.93 -3.11
CA HIS A 61 5.70 4.19 -2.49
C HIS A 61 6.64 4.94 -3.44
N ASN A 62 6.41 6.24 -3.67
CA ASN A 62 7.13 7.06 -4.65
C ASN A 62 7.17 6.51 -6.08
N GLY A 63 6.26 5.59 -6.43
CA GLY A 63 6.24 4.94 -7.74
C GLY A 63 7.36 3.91 -7.96
N ASP A 64 8.14 3.56 -6.94
CA ASP A 64 9.24 2.60 -6.98
C ASP A 64 9.02 1.45 -6.00
N ARG A 65 9.15 0.21 -6.46
CA ARG A 65 9.07 -0.98 -5.62
C ARG A 65 10.20 -1.05 -4.58
N GLY A 66 11.35 -0.45 -4.86
CA GLY A 66 12.46 -0.35 -3.91
C GLY A 66 12.17 0.59 -2.74
N ASP A 67 11.36 1.62 -2.94
CA ASP A 67 10.97 2.56 -1.89
C ASP A 67 9.85 2.02 -0.98
N GLY A 68 9.09 1.05 -1.48
CA GLY A 68 8.01 0.37 -0.78
C GLY A 68 7.02 -0.22 -1.78
N TYR A 69 6.76 -1.50 -1.66
CA TYR A 69 5.85 -2.25 -2.50
C TYR A 69 4.92 -3.08 -1.63
N LEU A 70 3.61 -2.98 -1.86
CA LEU A 70 2.61 -3.79 -1.20
C LEU A 70 1.88 -4.65 -2.24
N ARG A 71 1.77 -5.92 -1.92
CA ARG A 71 0.88 -6.88 -2.57
C ARG A 71 -0.11 -7.44 -1.55
N VAL A 72 -1.38 -7.48 -1.94
CA VAL A 72 -2.45 -8.08 -1.13
C VAL A 72 -2.87 -9.39 -1.77
N ARG A 73 -2.99 -10.46 -0.96
CA ARG A 73 -3.60 -11.72 -1.38
C ARG A 73 -4.62 -12.17 -0.34
N LYS A 74 -5.54 -13.02 -0.77
CA LYS A 74 -6.53 -13.68 0.06
C LYS A 74 -6.19 -15.17 0.10
N ASP A 75 -6.07 -15.71 1.28
CA ASP A 75 -5.82 -17.13 1.53
C ASP A 75 -6.96 -17.70 2.38
N VAL A 76 -7.14 -19.01 2.34
CA VAL A 76 -8.04 -19.73 3.24
C VAL A 76 -7.19 -20.74 3.99
N LEU A 77 -7.24 -20.69 5.32
CA LEU A 77 -6.52 -21.63 6.16
C LEU A 77 -7.36 -22.88 6.39
N ASP A 78 -6.68 -24.01 6.44
CA ASP A 78 -7.28 -25.27 6.86
C ASP A 78 -7.81 -25.16 8.29
N ALA A 79 -8.86 -25.91 8.60
CA ALA A 79 -9.43 -25.93 9.95
C ALA A 79 -8.37 -26.29 11.00
N GLY A 80 -8.27 -25.47 12.02
CA GLY A 80 -7.30 -25.63 13.11
C GLY A 80 -5.91 -25.04 12.85
N THR A 81 -5.61 -24.56 11.64
CA THR A 81 -4.35 -23.86 11.36
C THR A 81 -4.36 -22.46 11.96
N SER A 82 -3.39 -22.15 12.80
CA SER A 82 -3.21 -20.81 13.35
C SER A 82 -2.49 -19.87 12.37
N LEU A 83 -2.63 -18.55 12.57
CA LEU A 83 -1.88 -17.56 11.79
C LEU A 83 -0.36 -17.72 11.93
N SER A 84 0.11 -18.05 13.14
CA SER A 84 1.54 -18.31 13.41
C SER A 84 2.06 -19.52 12.65
N GLU A 85 1.27 -20.58 12.53
CA GLU A 85 1.64 -21.73 11.70
C GLU A 85 1.67 -21.36 10.21
N ALA A 86 0.69 -20.61 9.74
CA ALA A 86 0.67 -20.15 8.36
C ALA A 86 1.90 -19.27 8.03
N ALA A 87 2.25 -18.33 8.91
CA ALA A 87 3.43 -17.48 8.76
C ALA A 87 4.73 -18.30 8.77
N ARG A 88 4.87 -19.24 9.71
CA ARG A 88 6.04 -20.12 9.80
C ARG A 88 6.16 -21.00 8.55
N ARG A 89 5.06 -21.59 8.07
CA ARG A 89 5.05 -22.39 6.84
C ARG A 89 5.49 -21.57 5.64
N GLU A 90 5.04 -20.32 5.51
CA GLU A 90 5.50 -19.44 4.44
C GLU A 90 6.98 -19.07 4.59
N ALA A 91 7.44 -18.78 5.79
CA ALA A 91 8.85 -18.53 6.07
C ALA A 91 9.72 -19.73 5.69
N ASP A 92 9.33 -20.94 6.09
CA ASP A 92 10.09 -22.17 5.84
C ASP A 92 10.08 -22.61 4.37
N HIS A 93 8.99 -22.39 3.64
CA HIS A 93 8.85 -22.90 2.28
C HIS A 93 9.13 -21.87 1.18
N LYS A 94 9.16 -20.57 1.52
CA LYS A 94 9.39 -19.51 0.53
C LYS A 94 10.51 -18.56 0.93
N LEU A 95 10.43 -17.98 2.14
CA LEU A 95 11.32 -16.88 2.51
C LEU A 95 12.75 -17.34 2.82
N ARG A 96 12.92 -18.49 3.48
CA ARG A 96 14.24 -19.03 3.84
C ARG A 96 15.17 -19.26 2.66
N TYR A 97 14.64 -19.38 1.45
CA TYR A 97 15.42 -19.56 0.23
C TYR A 97 15.86 -18.23 -0.42
N LEU A 98 15.43 -17.10 0.13
CA LEU A 98 15.93 -15.80 -0.31
C LEU A 98 17.41 -15.64 0.09
N PRO A 99 18.27 -15.12 -0.79
CA PRO A 99 19.67 -14.91 -0.47
C PRO A 99 19.83 -14.02 0.78
N GLY A 100 20.66 -14.45 1.73
CA GLY A 100 20.90 -13.72 2.97
C GLY A 100 19.66 -13.55 3.85
N PHE A 101 18.71 -14.48 3.80
CA PHE A 101 17.50 -14.43 4.61
C PHE A 101 17.81 -14.41 6.11
N VAL A 102 17.20 -13.46 6.81
CA VAL A 102 17.19 -13.33 8.27
C VAL A 102 15.74 -13.17 8.69
N GLY A 103 15.21 -14.17 9.38
CA GLY A 103 13.87 -14.10 9.97
C GLY A 103 13.83 -13.15 11.15
N GLY A 104 12.76 -12.37 11.24
CA GLY A 104 12.49 -11.48 12.37
C GLY A 104 11.56 -12.11 13.39
N LYS A 105 11.00 -11.25 14.25
CA LYS A 105 10.03 -11.66 15.26
C LYS A 105 8.61 -11.59 14.68
N GLU A 106 7.78 -12.50 15.17
CA GLU A 106 6.33 -12.41 15.02
C GLU A 106 5.78 -11.55 16.17
N GLU A 107 4.89 -10.62 15.82
CA GLU A 107 4.24 -9.73 16.77
C GLU A 107 2.72 -9.77 16.56
N ARG A 108 1.96 -9.58 17.63
CA ARG A 108 0.51 -9.41 17.52
C ARG A 108 0.18 -8.09 16.82
N PHE A 109 -0.82 -8.15 15.98
CA PHE A 109 -1.30 -6.97 15.26
C PHE A 109 -2.79 -6.74 15.53
N ALA A 110 -3.16 -5.46 15.75
CA ALA A 110 -4.52 -5.03 15.96
C ALA A 110 -4.85 -3.86 15.00
N GLY A 111 -5.93 -4.01 14.27
CA GLY A 111 -6.50 -3.03 13.35
C GLY A 111 -7.99 -3.25 13.21
N HIS A 112 -8.57 -2.92 12.06
CA HIS A 112 -9.94 -3.32 11.75
C HIS A 112 -10.09 -4.86 11.78
N LEU A 113 -9.09 -5.56 11.29
CA LEU A 113 -8.90 -6.99 11.51
C LEU A 113 -7.73 -7.21 12.47
N SER A 114 -7.87 -8.20 13.34
CA SER A 114 -6.78 -8.66 14.18
C SER A 114 -5.91 -9.66 13.42
N GLY A 115 -4.66 -9.82 13.86
CA GLY A 115 -3.75 -10.75 13.22
C GLY A 115 -2.37 -10.76 13.83
N ILE A 116 -1.40 -11.09 13.00
CA ILE A 116 0.03 -11.04 13.33
C ILE A 116 0.78 -10.30 12.24
N VAL A 117 1.94 -9.77 12.60
CA VAL A 117 2.92 -9.22 11.67
C VAL A 117 4.24 -9.94 11.83
N TYR A 118 4.86 -10.28 10.70
CA TYR A 118 6.15 -10.96 10.64
C TYR A 118 7.11 -10.13 9.77
N GLY A 119 8.26 -9.75 10.35
CA GLY A 119 9.32 -9.05 9.64
C GLY A 119 10.43 -10.02 9.20
N TYR A 120 11.16 -9.67 8.14
CA TYR A 120 12.33 -10.40 7.70
C TYR A 120 13.25 -9.51 6.85
N GLU A 121 14.50 -9.93 6.70
CA GLU A 121 15.48 -9.28 5.83
C GLU A 121 16.05 -10.29 4.83
N TYR A 122 16.54 -9.79 3.70
CA TYR A 122 17.18 -10.59 2.66
C TYR A 122 18.02 -9.72 1.73
N THR A 123 18.72 -10.33 0.78
CA THR A 123 19.52 -9.63 -0.24
C THR A 123 18.93 -9.88 -1.62
N SER A 124 18.76 -8.85 -2.42
CA SER A 124 18.34 -8.96 -3.81
C SER A 124 19.22 -8.08 -4.69
N ALA A 125 19.81 -8.66 -5.74
CA ALA A 125 20.74 -7.98 -6.62
C ALA A 125 21.84 -7.19 -5.85
N GLY A 126 22.40 -7.78 -4.78
CA GLY A 126 23.42 -7.18 -3.92
C GLY A 126 22.93 -6.06 -3.01
N LYS A 127 21.64 -5.78 -2.97
CA LYS A 127 21.06 -4.73 -2.13
C LYS A 127 20.37 -5.35 -0.89
N PRO A 128 20.52 -4.73 0.31
CA PRO A 128 19.80 -5.14 1.50
C PRO A 128 18.31 -4.79 1.36
N MET A 129 17.46 -5.79 1.45
CA MET A 129 16.02 -5.71 1.35
C MET A 129 15.37 -6.07 2.68
N ALA A 130 14.16 -5.59 2.90
CA ALA A 130 13.32 -6.04 4.00
C ALA A 130 11.92 -6.39 3.50
N GLY A 131 11.26 -7.26 4.23
CA GLY A 131 9.86 -7.58 4.07
C GLY A 131 9.10 -7.50 5.40
N ARG A 132 7.83 -7.15 5.32
CA ARG A 132 6.91 -7.08 6.45
C ARG A 132 5.56 -7.64 6.01
N ILE A 133 5.12 -8.70 6.64
CA ILE A 133 3.90 -9.43 6.25
C ILE A 133 2.89 -9.35 7.38
N TYR A 134 1.71 -8.84 7.08
CA TYR A 134 0.56 -8.85 7.98
C TYR A 134 -0.37 -9.98 7.55
N TYR A 135 -0.68 -10.87 8.47
CA TYR A 135 -1.68 -11.93 8.32
C TYR A 135 -2.92 -11.49 9.10
N LEU A 136 -3.94 -11.05 8.40
CA LEU A 136 -5.15 -10.45 8.99
C LEU A 136 -6.30 -11.45 8.93
N GLN A 137 -6.80 -11.87 10.11
CA GLN A 137 -7.86 -12.86 10.23
C GLN A 137 -9.22 -12.24 9.88
N ALA A 138 -9.91 -12.83 8.93
CA ALA A 138 -11.32 -12.53 8.63
C ALA A 138 -12.21 -13.74 9.00
N ALA A 139 -13.51 -13.63 8.76
CA ALA A 139 -14.46 -14.69 9.04
C ALA A 139 -14.22 -15.95 8.18
N GLY A 140 -14.66 -17.12 8.65
CA GLY A 140 -14.68 -18.35 7.88
C GLY A 140 -13.30 -18.90 7.50
N GLY A 141 -12.27 -18.71 8.34
CA GLY A 141 -10.92 -19.20 8.04
C GLY A 141 -10.18 -18.38 6.97
N THR A 142 -10.79 -17.32 6.48
CA THR A 142 -10.17 -16.41 5.49
C THR A 142 -9.09 -15.58 6.16
N VAL A 143 -7.94 -15.44 5.49
CA VAL A 143 -6.82 -14.58 5.90
C VAL A 143 -6.45 -13.67 4.74
N TYR A 144 -6.34 -12.38 5.01
CA TYR A 144 -5.74 -11.45 4.07
C TYR A 144 -4.28 -11.23 4.43
N VAL A 145 -3.42 -11.39 3.44
CA VAL A 145 -1.98 -11.25 3.61
C VAL A 145 -1.53 -9.99 2.89
N LEU A 146 -1.10 -9.01 3.67
CA LEU A 146 -0.54 -7.77 3.17
C LEU A 146 0.99 -7.88 3.23
N HIS A 147 1.62 -8.05 2.09
CA HIS A 147 3.06 -8.25 2.01
C HIS A 147 3.74 -7.00 1.49
N PHE A 148 4.46 -6.31 2.38
CA PHE A 148 5.30 -5.16 2.06
C PHE A 148 6.73 -5.61 1.84
N THR A 149 7.37 -5.08 0.80
CA THR A 149 8.82 -5.26 0.52
C THR A 149 9.44 -3.96 0.05
N GLY A 150 10.75 -3.83 0.21
CA GLY A 150 11.49 -2.66 -0.25
C GLY A 150 12.95 -2.73 0.18
N LEU A 151 13.74 -1.73 -0.20
CA LEU A 151 15.06 -1.53 0.37
C LEU A 151 14.94 -1.39 1.90
N ARG A 152 15.79 -2.09 2.66
CA ARG A 152 15.69 -2.17 4.12
C ARG A 152 15.51 -0.81 4.78
N ASP A 153 16.40 0.13 4.48
CA ASP A 153 16.38 1.46 5.09
C ASP A 153 15.13 2.28 4.69
N LYS A 154 14.62 2.06 3.49
CA LYS A 154 13.41 2.73 3.00
C LYS A 154 12.17 2.17 3.69
N LEU A 155 12.04 0.85 3.73
CA LEU A 155 10.90 0.19 4.38
C LEU A 155 10.83 0.50 5.88
N GLN A 156 11.97 0.58 6.57
CA GLN A 156 12.04 0.98 7.97
C GLN A 156 11.50 2.40 8.20
N ARG A 157 11.85 3.35 7.34
CA ARG A 157 11.37 4.74 7.46
C ARG A 157 9.86 4.88 7.30
N ILE A 158 9.24 4.02 6.51
CA ILE A 158 7.78 4.04 6.26
C ILE A 158 7.03 2.98 7.08
N GLN A 159 7.65 2.37 8.09
CA GLN A 159 7.01 1.31 8.88
C GLN A 159 5.67 1.76 9.48
N ASN A 160 5.59 2.98 10.02
CA ASN A 160 4.33 3.53 10.54
C ASN A 160 3.25 3.64 9.46
N GLN A 161 3.63 3.89 8.21
CA GLN A 161 2.71 3.93 7.10
C GLN A 161 2.23 2.53 6.72
N THR A 162 3.11 1.51 6.73
CA THR A 162 2.69 0.11 6.50
C THR A 162 1.72 -0.35 7.58
N ASP A 163 1.95 0.02 8.84
CA ASP A 163 1.04 -0.25 9.96
C ASP A 163 -0.32 0.46 9.77
N ALA A 164 -0.31 1.72 9.35
CA ALA A 164 -1.54 2.48 9.09
C ALA A 164 -2.37 1.84 7.98
N ILE A 165 -1.74 1.45 6.87
CA ILE A 165 -2.40 0.74 5.76
C ILE A 165 -3.02 -0.56 6.27
N ALA A 166 -2.27 -1.38 7.01
CA ALA A 166 -2.76 -2.65 7.52
C ALA A 166 -3.92 -2.47 8.53
N ARG A 167 -3.89 -1.42 9.38
CA ARG A 167 -4.98 -1.11 10.32
C ARG A 167 -6.26 -0.69 9.62
N SER A 168 -6.15 -0.01 8.50
CA SER A 168 -7.30 0.49 7.73
C SER A 168 -7.93 -0.56 6.81
N PHE A 169 -7.26 -1.71 6.62
CA PHE A 169 -7.69 -2.74 5.68
C PHE A 169 -9.06 -3.30 6.03
N ARG A 170 -9.97 -3.34 5.04
CA ARG A 170 -11.36 -3.81 5.18
C ARG A 170 -11.73 -4.72 4.01
N PRO A 171 -12.09 -5.98 4.24
CA PRO A 171 -12.71 -6.80 3.22
C PRO A 171 -14.04 -6.19 2.79
N LYS A 172 -14.37 -6.28 1.51
CA LYS A 172 -15.74 -6.06 1.04
C LYS A 172 -16.51 -7.37 1.14
N GLN A 173 -17.74 -7.25 1.61
CA GLN A 173 -18.71 -8.35 1.63
C GLN A 173 -19.26 -8.61 0.24
#